data_71541c5c5a968a8ce402440fe5af08aa
#
_entry.id   71541c5c5a968a8ce402440fe5af08aa
#
_cell.length_a   1.000
_cell.length_b   1.000
_cell.length_c   1.000
_cell.angle_alpha   90.00
_cell.angle_beta   90.00
_cell.angle_gamma   90.00
#
_symmetry.space_group_name_H-M   'P 1'
#
loop_
_entity.id
_entity.type
_entity.pdbx_description
1 polymer ?
#
loop_
_entity_poly.entity_id
_entity_poly.type
_entity_poly.pdbx_seq_one_letter_code
_entity_poly.pdbx_strand_id
1 'polypeptide(L)'
;FASASAGLSANVLYAEIGLQGQLGEQVFAAGLRSAERLGQRSGILAIADMTQPSTAKRLFVIDLDSKMLLVRTYVAHGQGSGDLHCTAFSNREGSHQTSKGLYRVGSEIVSPKHGPALLLHGLDKGLNDQALAREVIIHGADYVSPTFIAQHGRLGRSWGCPAVERQLMPQLIDLLADGGLLYVHGR
;
A
#
# COMPACT_ATOMS: atom_id res chain seq x y z
N PHE A 1 27.38 0.22 13.01
CA PHE A 1 26.67 0.23 14.32
C PHE A 1 25.18 0.62 14.17
N ALA A 2 24.81 1.57 13.30
CA ALA A 2 23.42 2.02 13.13
C ALA A 2 22.47 0.96 12.51
N SER A 3 23.01 0.08 11.65
CA SER A 3 22.21 -0.93 10.93
C SER A 3 21.73 -2.07 11.86
N ALA A 4 22.53 -2.49 12.84
CA ALA A 4 22.16 -3.55 13.75
C ALA A 4 21.08 -3.10 14.76
N SER A 5 21.12 -1.84 15.19
CA SER A 5 20.13 -1.26 16.12
C SER A 5 18.74 -1.10 15.45
N ALA A 6 18.71 -0.67 14.18
CA ALA A 6 17.46 -0.51 13.45
C ALA A 6 16.78 -1.88 13.14
N GLY A 7 17.58 -2.90 12.84
CA GLY A 7 17.07 -4.26 12.60
C GLY A 7 16.47 -4.89 13.86
N LEU A 8 17.10 -4.72 15.00
CA LEU A 8 16.58 -5.23 16.29
C LEU A 8 15.27 -4.55 16.67
N SER A 9 15.15 -3.24 16.44
CA SER A 9 13.93 -2.49 16.69
C SER A 9 12.77 -2.95 15.79
N ALA A 10 13.02 -3.26 14.52
CA ALA A 10 12.00 -3.75 13.58
C ALA A 10 11.45 -5.13 14.00
N ASN A 11 12.31 -6.04 14.40
CA ASN A 11 11.92 -7.38 14.84
C ASN A 11 11.07 -7.33 16.12
N VAL A 12 11.46 -6.50 17.06
CA VAL A 12 10.69 -6.31 18.30
C VAL A 12 9.32 -5.71 18.00
N LEU A 13 9.27 -4.65 17.21
CA LEU A 13 8.02 -4.00 16.83
C LEU A 13 7.10 -4.94 16.04
N TYR A 14 7.65 -5.73 15.11
CA TYR A 14 6.92 -6.75 14.35
C TYR A 14 6.23 -7.77 15.27
N ALA A 15 6.95 -8.24 16.29
CA ALA A 15 6.41 -9.18 17.27
C ALA A 15 5.35 -8.54 18.17
N GLU A 16 5.57 -7.31 18.64
CA GLU A 16 4.63 -6.58 19.50
C GLU A 16 3.31 -6.28 18.76
N ILE A 17 3.35 -5.97 17.48
CA ILE A 17 2.14 -5.75 16.65
C ILE A 17 1.41 -7.08 16.36
N GLY A 18 2.10 -8.21 16.46
CA GLY A 18 1.51 -9.53 16.19
C GLY A 18 1.34 -9.84 14.69
N LEU A 19 2.31 -9.44 13.87
CA LEU A 19 2.26 -9.61 12.41
C LEU A 19 2.65 -11.01 11.93
N GLN A 20 3.09 -11.91 12.82
CA GLN A 20 3.49 -13.27 12.50
C GLN A 20 2.36 -14.02 11.78
N GLY A 21 2.71 -14.70 10.69
CA GLY A 21 1.74 -15.43 9.86
C GLY A 21 0.80 -14.57 9.02
N GLN A 22 0.92 -13.24 9.09
CA GLN A 22 0.08 -12.29 8.35
C GLN A 22 0.89 -11.51 7.30
N LEU A 23 1.93 -10.81 7.73
CA LEU A 23 2.85 -10.03 6.90
C LEU A 23 4.26 -10.58 7.08
N GLY A 24 5.00 -10.74 5.99
CA GLY A 24 6.40 -11.18 6.07
C GLY A 24 7.26 -10.17 6.85
N GLU A 25 8.09 -10.67 7.78
CA GLU A 25 8.95 -9.83 8.62
C GLU A 25 9.88 -8.93 7.78
N GLN A 26 10.44 -9.46 6.70
CA GLN A 26 11.31 -8.71 5.80
C GLN A 26 10.57 -7.60 5.05
N VAL A 27 9.28 -7.82 4.72
CA VAL A 27 8.43 -6.82 4.06
C VAL A 27 8.10 -5.69 5.04
N PHE A 28 7.72 -6.03 6.27
CA PHE A 28 7.51 -5.04 7.33
C PHE A 28 8.77 -4.22 7.60
N ALA A 29 9.91 -4.89 7.77
CA ALA A 29 11.19 -4.21 8.01
C ALA A 29 11.61 -3.30 6.85
N ALA A 30 11.31 -3.67 5.60
CA ALA A 30 11.57 -2.81 4.44
C ALA A 30 10.69 -1.55 4.44
N GLY A 31 9.40 -1.70 4.76
CA GLY A 31 8.49 -0.56 4.89
C GLY A 31 8.90 0.38 6.02
N LEU A 32 9.23 -0.17 7.20
CA LEU A 32 9.68 0.61 8.34
C LEU A 32 10.99 1.37 8.04
N ARG A 33 11.99 0.71 7.46
CA ARG A 33 13.23 1.38 7.03
C ARG A 33 12.98 2.50 6.02
N SER A 34 12.02 2.31 5.12
CA SER A 34 11.66 3.35 4.15
C SER A 34 11.04 4.57 4.84
N ALA A 35 10.19 4.37 5.83
CA ALA A 35 9.62 5.45 6.64
C ALA A 35 10.71 6.16 7.47
N GLU A 36 11.62 5.40 8.08
CA GLU A 36 12.73 5.93 8.90
C GLU A 36 13.69 6.81 8.11
N ARG A 37 13.89 6.56 6.81
CA ARG A 37 14.69 7.43 5.93
C ARG A 37 14.16 8.86 5.85
N LEU A 38 12.86 9.05 6.11
CA LEU A 38 12.22 10.37 6.19
C LEU A 38 12.19 10.93 7.61
N GLY A 39 12.85 10.28 8.57
CA GLY A 39 12.78 10.62 9.98
C GLY A 39 11.45 10.26 10.64
N GLN A 40 10.61 9.47 9.98
CA GLN A 40 9.27 9.11 10.46
C GLN A 40 9.28 7.71 11.06
N ARG A 41 9.15 7.65 12.40
CA ARG A 41 9.08 6.41 13.20
C ARG A 41 7.75 6.25 13.93
N SER A 42 6.83 7.16 13.70
CA SER A 42 5.53 7.24 14.35
C SER A 42 4.42 7.47 13.32
N GLY A 43 3.18 7.36 13.77
CA GLY A 43 2.01 7.54 12.91
C GLY A 43 1.63 6.30 12.12
N ILE A 44 0.87 6.50 11.05
CA ILE A 44 0.26 5.41 10.28
C ILE A 44 1.14 5.01 9.10
N LEU A 45 1.51 3.73 9.06
CA LEU A 45 2.20 3.09 7.94
C LEU A 45 1.30 2.02 7.32
N ALA A 46 0.88 2.23 6.09
CA ALA A 46 0.27 1.20 5.28
C ALA A 46 1.33 0.44 4.47
N ILE A 47 1.18 -0.87 4.36
CA ILE A 47 2.07 -1.74 3.57
C ILE A 47 1.22 -2.57 2.61
N ALA A 48 1.46 -2.43 1.32
CA ALA A 48 0.88 -3.28 0.28
C ALA A 48 1.95 -4.31 -0.17
N ASP A 49 1.78 -5.56 0.22
CA ASP A 49 2.69 -6.65 -0.17
C ASP A 49 2.26 -7.24 -1.52
N MET A 50 2.76 -6.64 -2.60
CA MET A 50 2.45 -7.06 -3.97
C MET A 50 3.14 -8.38 -4.37
N THR A 51 3.94 -8.98 -3.51
CA THR A 51 4.48 -10.34 -3.75
C THR A 51 3.43 -11.43 -3.52
N GLN A 52 2.35 -11.12 -2.79
CA GLN A 52 1.22 -12.00 -2.59
C GLN A 52 0.23 -11.92 -3.76
N PRO A 53 -0.55 -12.98 -4.03
CA PRO A 53 -1.61 -12.93 -5.04
C PRO A 53 -2.70 -11.92 -4.66
N SER A 54 -3.42 -11.40 -5.64
CA SER A 54 -4.49 -10.41 -5.38
C SER A 54 -5.67 -11.00 -4.60
N THR A 55 -5.79 -12.31 -4.52
CA THR A 55 -6.76 -13.02 -3.66
C THR A 55 -6.40 -13.03 -2.19
N ALA A 56 -5.20 -12.62 -1.82
CA ALA A 56 -4.79 -12.46 -0.43
C ALA A 56 -5.12 -11.06 0.11
N LYS A 57 -5.46 -10.99 1.40
CA LYS A 57 -5.52 -9.70 2.11
C LYS A 57 -4.09 -9.21 2.36
N ARG A 58 -3.57 -8.42 1.42
CA ARG A 58 -2.17 -8.02 1.30
C ARG A 58 -1.91 -6.53 1.52
N LEU A 59 -2.94 -5.77 1.95
CA LEU A 59 -2.80 -4.40 2.45
C LEU A 59 -2.98 -4.41 3.97
N PHE A 60 -2.00 -3.84 4.65
CA PHE A 60 -1.92 -3.73 6.10
C PHE A 60 -1.81 -2.27 6.48
N VAL A 61 -2.67 -1.78 7.36
CA VAL A 61 -2.58 -0.42 7.91
C VAL A 61 -2.22 -0.55 9.39
N ILE A 62 -1.07 0.00 9.75
CA ILE A 62 -0.43 -0.20 11.04
C ILE A 62 -0.27 1.17 11.72
N ASP A 63 -0.70 1.27 12.96
CA ASP A 63 -0.35 2.37 13.84
C ASP A 63 0.94 2.02 14.58
N LEU A 64 2.01 2.73 14.26
CA LEU A 64 3.33 2.50 14.85
C LEU A 64 3.41 3.00 16.30
N ASP A 65 2.59 3.99 16.68
CA ASP A 65 2.57 4.55 18.04
C ASP A 65 1.87 3.61 19.02
N SER A 66 0.67 3.17 18.68
CA SER A 66 -0.09 2.20 19.50
C SER A 66 0.36 0.75 19.28
N LYS A 67 1.23 0.49 18.31
CA LYS A 67 1.71 -0.84 17.90
C LYS A 67 0.57 -1.80 17.56
N MET A 68 -0.35 -1.32 16.74
CA MET A 68 -1.56 -2.07 16.39
C MET A 68 -1.70 -2.22 14.88
N LEU A 69 -2.11 -3.41 14.45
CA LEU A 69 -2.64 -3.63 13.10
C LEU A 69 -4.10 -3.16 13.09
N LEU A 70 -4.38 -2.05 12.40
CA LEU A 70 -5.71 -1.44 12.36
C LEU A 70 -6.60 -2.00 11.25
N VAL A 71 -6.00 -2.28 10.07
CA VAL A 71 -6.72 -2.81 8.91
C VAL A 71 -5.87 -3.85 8.22
N ARG A 72 -6.49 -4.96 7.83
CA ARG A 72 -5.94 -5.93 6.88
C ARG A 72 -6.96 -6.25 5.82
N THR A 73 -6.68 -5.91 4.57
CA THR A 73 -7.66 -6.01 3.51
C THR A 73 -7.04 -6.34 2.14
N TYR A 74 -7.89 -6.48 1.13
CA TYR A 74 -7.48 -6.65 -0.25
C TYR A 74 -7.00 -5.33 -0.85
N VAL A 75 -6.08 -5.41 -1.82
CA VAL A 75 -5.70 -4.29 -2.67
C VAL A 75 -5.39 -4.79 -4.08
N ALA A 76 -6.02 -4.16 -5.07
CA ALA A 76 -5.76 -4.45 -6.48
C ALA A 76 -4.53 -3.69 -6.97
N HIS A 77 -3.87 -4.26 -7.95
CA HIS A 77 -2.78 -3.65 -8.72
C HIS A 77 -3.25 -3.25 -10.14
N GLY A 78 -2.36 -2.56 -10.87
CA GLY A 78 -2.62 -2.13 -12.24
C GLY A 78 -2.66 -3.28 -13.24
N GLN A 79 -3.50 -3.16 -14.25
CA GLN A 79 -3.65 -4.22 -15.28
C GLN A 79 -2.35 -4.50 -16.05
N GLY A 80 -1.48 -3.50 -16.20
CA GLY A 80 -0.16 -3.67 -16.81
C GLY A 80 0.85 -4.38 -15.91
N SER A 81 0.51 -4.59 -14.63
CA SER A 81 1.38 -5.27 -13.66
C SER A 81 1.20 -6.78 -13.59
N GLY A 82 0.16 -7.33 -14.19
CA GLY A 82 -0.12 -8.76 -14.20
C GLY A 82 -1.58 -9.11 -13.92
N ASP A 83 -1.87 -10.38 -13.82
CA ASP A 83 -3.22 -10.89 -13.57
C ASP A 83 -3.47 -11.16 -12.08
N LEU A 84 -3.29 -12.40 -11.65
CA LEU A 84 -3.39 -12.80 -10.24
C LEU A 84 -2.23 -12.25 -9.42
N HIS A 85 -1.03 -12.26 -9.98
CA HIS A 85 0.20 -11.79 -9.35
C HIS A 85 0.66 -10.47 -9.98
N CYS A 86 1.18 -9.59 -9.13
CA CYS A 86 1.81 -8.35 -9.58
C CYS A 86 3.29 -8.63 -9.88
N THR A 87 3.63 -8.76 -11.15
CA THR A 87 4.96 -9.19 -11.62
C THR A 87 5.76 -8.09 -12.30
N ALA A 88 5.13 -6.95 -12.62
CA ALA A 88 5.76 -5.82 -13.29
C ALA A 88 5.37 -4.51 -12.63
N PHE A 89 6.34 -3.59 -12.54
CA PHE A 89 6.19 -2.29 -11.92
C PHE A 89 6.75 -1.21 -12.85
N SER A 90 6.12 -0.04 -12.86
CA SER A 90 6.62 1.08 -13.67
C SER A 90 6.22 2.42 -13.08
N ASN A 91 7.11 3.39 -13.22
CA ASN A 91 6.89 4.80 -12.91
C ASN A 91 6.44 5.60 -14.17
N ARG A 92 6.35 4.94 -15.33
CA ARG A 92 6.06 5.58 -16.62
C ARG A 92 4.57 5.82 -16.79
N GLU A 93 4.22 7.02 -17.26
CA GLU A 93 2.87 7.36 -17.67
C GLU A 93 2.35 6.40 -18.76
N GLY A 94 1.07 6.08 -18.73
CA GLY A 94 0.42 5.18 -19.69
C GLY A 94 0.83 3.70 -19.57
N SER A 95 1.71 3.32 -18.63
CA SER A 95 2.09 1.92 -18.42
C SER A 95 0.97 1.06 -17.87
N HIS A 96 0.00 1.66 -17.21
CA HIS A 96 -1.05 1.00 -16.42
C HIS A 96 -0.47 0.05 -15.36
N GLN A 97 0.78 0.25 -14.98
CA GLN A 97 1.46 -0.54 -13.97
C GLN A 97 1.46 0.17 -12.62
N THR A 98 1.36 -0.61 -11.56
CA THR A 98 1.62 -0.16 -10.20
C THR A 98 3.09 0.27 -10.09
N SER A 99 3.35 1.36 -9.39
CA SER A 99 4.72 1.74 -9.01
C SER A 99 4.99 1.31 -7.57
N LYS A 100 6.21 0.84 -7.33
CA LYS A 100 6.64 0.38 -5.99
C LYS A 100 7.40 1.48 -5.26
N GLY A 101 7.55 1.31 -3.94
CA GLY A 101 8.28 2.22 -3.09
C GLY A 101 7.38 2.95 -2.09
N LEU A 102 7.92 4.00 -1.49
CA LEU A 102 7.26 4.76 -0.43
C LEU A 102 6.50 5.95 -1.00
N TYR A 103 5.29 6.14 -0.49
CA TYR A 103 4.44 7.28 -0.78
C TYR A 103 4.06 8.01 0.51
N ARG A 104 3.91 9.32 0.42
CA ARG A 104 3.13 10.10 1.37
C ARG A 104 1.70 10.19 0.89
N VAL A 105 0.77 9.85 1.76
CA VAL A 105 -0.64 10.03 1.49
C VAL A 105 -0.98 11.51 1.68
N GLY A 106 -1.56 12.10 0.66
CA GLY A 106 -2.00 13.50 0.65
C GLY A 106 -3.44 13.67 1.10
N SER A 107 -4.07 14.73 0.62
CA SER A 107 -5.43 15.06 0.97
C SER A 107 -6.45 14.10 0.36
N GLU A 108 -7.62 14.08 0.99
CA GLU A 108 -8.82 13.52 0.37
C GLU A 108 -9.22 14.35 -0.85
N ILE A 109 -9.66 13.68 -1.89
CA ILE A 109 -10.26 14.26 -3.09
C ILE A 109 -11.54 13.52 -3.45
N VAL A 110 -12.36 14.14 -4.27
CA VAL A 110 -13.50 13.48 -4.91
C VAL A 110 -13.14 13.21 -6.37
N SER A 111 -12.77 11.96 -6.67
CA SER A 111 -12.53 11.54 -8.04
C SER A 111 -13.84 11.45 -8.82
N PRO A 112 -13.95 12.06 -10.01
CA PRO A 112 -15.17 11.97 -10.83
C PRO A 112 -15.58 10.52 -11.15
N LYS A 113 -14.58 9.63 -11.27
CA LYS A 113 -14.80 8.22 -11.62
C LYS A 113 -14.97 7.31 -10.40
N HIS A 114 -14.31 7.62 -9.28
CA HIS A 114 -14.16 6.69 -8.17
C HIS A 114 -14.81 7.18 -6.86
N GLY A 115 -15.26 8.44 -6.80
CA GLY A 115 -15.75 9.06 -5.57
C GLY A 115 -14.62 9.41 -4.61
N PRO A 116 -14.82 9.30 -3.29
CA PRO A 116 -13.81 9.63 -2.30
C PRO A 116 -12.51 8.85 -2.52
N ALA A 117 -11.39 9.53 -2.53
CA ALA A 117 -10.07 8.98 -2.84
C ALA A 117 -8.97 9.76 -2.12
N LEU A 118 -7.77 9.20 -2.06
CA LEU A 118 -6.59 9.81 -1.44
C LEU A 118 -5.50 10.04 -2.48
N LEU A 119 -4.98 11.26 -2.54
CA LEU A 119 -3.80 11.58 -3.35
C LEU A 119 -2.56 10.81 -2.85
N LEU A 120 -1.69 10.44 -3.79
CA LEU A 120 -0.42 9.78 -3.48
C LEU A 120 0.76 10.59 -4.05
N HIS A 121 1.68 10.96 -3.16
CA HIS A 121 2.94 11.60 -3.51
C HIS A 121 4.06 10.57 -3.43
N GLY A 122 4.63 10.18 -4.55
CA GLY A 122 5.74 9.23 -4.59
C GLY A 122 7.04 9.89 -4.09
N LEU A 123 7.73 9.19 -3.20
CA LEU A 123 8.91 9.71 -2.49
C LEU A 123 10.22 9.07 -2.96
N ASP A 124 10.13 8.03 -3.78
CA ASP A 124 11.30 7.30 -4.28
C ASP A 124 11.57 7.65 -5.74
N LYS A 125 12.62 8.46 -5.96
CA LYS A 125 13.01 8.92 -7.29
C LYS A 125 13.27 7.76 -8.24
N GLY A 126 12.68 7.83 -9.42
CA GLY A 126 12.77 6.80 -10.45
C GLY A 126 11.88 5.59 -10.25
N LEU A 127 11.28 5.41 -9.06
CA LEU A 127 10.39 4.31 -8.75
C LEU A 127 8.91 4.72 -8.75
N ASN A 128 8.58 5.87 -8.15
CA ASN A 128 7.20 6.33 -8.00
C ASN A 128 7.04 7.86 -7.98
N ASP A 129 8.10 8.62 -8.19
CA ASP A 129 8.08 10.09 -8.14
C ASP A 129 7.18 10.74 -9.21
N GLN A 130 6.73 9.98 -10.21
CA GLN A 130 5.72 10.42 -11.18
C GLN A 130 4.26 10.13 -10.74
N ALA A 131 4.06 9.63 -9.53
CA ALA A 131 2.73 9.19 -9.07
C ALA A 131 1.68 10.31 -9.17
N LEU A 132 1.99 11.52 -8.72
CA LEU A 132 1.06 12.65 -8.79
C LEU A 132 0.75 13.04 -10.23
N ALA A 133 1.75 13.13 -11.09
CA ALA A 133 1.57 13.45 -12.52
C ALA A 133 0.78 12.36 -13.26
N ARG A 134 0.90 11.10 -12.82
CA ARG A 134 0.14 9.96 -13.33
C ARG A 134 -1.26 9.82 -12.70
N GLU A 135 -1.64 10.74 -11.83
CA GLU A 135 -2.91 10.70 -11.09
C GLU A 135 -3.12 9.39 -10.31
N VAL A 136 -2.04 8.85 -9.72
CA VAL A 136 -2.12 7.66 -8.86
C VAL A 136 -2.74 8.03 -7.52
N ILE A 137 -3.84 7.38 -7.19
CA ILE A 137 -4.64 7.61 -5.98
C ILE A 137 -4.99 6.29 -5.30
N ILE A 138 -5.29 6.31 -4.01
CA ILE A 138 -6.01 5.20 -3.36
C ILE A 138 -7.50 5.45 -3.58
N HIS A 139 -8.21 4.48 -4.14
CA HIS A 139 -9.65 4.61 -4.38
C HIS A 139 -10.40 3.29 -4.12
N GLY A 140 -11.69 3.39 -3.88
CA GLY A 140 -12.59 2.25 -3.80
C GLY A 140 -12.98 1.74 -5.18
N ALA A 141 -13.17 0.42 -5.31
CA ALA A 141 -13.62 -0.18 -6.55
C ALA A 141 -14.50 -1.43 -6.30
N ASP A 142 -15.52 -1.60 -7.13
CA ASP A 142 -16.44 -2.74 -7.03
C ASP A 142 -15.77 -4.07 -7.42
N TYR A 143 -14.68 -4.00 -8.19
CA TYR A 143 -13.87 -5.15 -8.56
C TYR A 143 -12.88 -5.60 -7.46
N VAL A 144 -12.94 -5.00 -6.28
CA VAL A 144 -12.20 -5.41 -5.09
C VAL A 144 -13.19 -5.93 -4.06
N SER A 145 -13.45 -7.23 -4.11
CA SER A 145 -14.37 -7.89 -3.17
C SER A 145 -14.17 -9.41 -3.18
N PRO A 146 -14.55 -10.11 -2.10
CA PRO A 146 -14.60 -11.57 -2.10
C PRO A 146 -15.50 -12.13 -3.20
N THR A 147 -16.61 -11.46 -3.50
CA THR A 147 -17.53 -11.87 -4.57
C THR A 147 -16.85 -11.82 -5.94
N PHE A 148 -16.11 -10.76 -6.23
CA PHE A 148 -15.37 -10.65 -7.48
C PHE A 148 -14.30 -11.74 -7.60
N ILE A 149 -13.59 -12.05 -6.50
CA ILE A 149 -12.62 -13.16 -6.45
C ILE A 149 -13.29 -14.49 -6.76
N ALA A 150 -14.44 -14.76 -6.13
CA ALA A 150 -15.18 -16.01 -6.35
C ALA A 150 -15.63 -16.20 -7.80
N GLN A 151 -15.97 -15.10 -8.48
CA GLN A 151 -16.41 -15.12 -9.89
C GLN A 151 -15.27 -15.20 -10.89
N HIS A 152 -14.11 -14.61 -10.58
CA HIS A 152 -13.02 -14.37 -11.54
C HIS A 152 -11.69 -15.03 -11.16
N GLY A 153 -11.57 -15.61 -9.97
CA GLY A 153 -10.33 -16.22 -9.46
C GLY A 153 -9.25 -15.21 -9.06
N ARG A 154 -9.52 -13.92 -9.14
CA ARG A 154 -8.64 -12.78 -8.76
C ARG A 154 -9.46 -11.53 -8.51
N LEU A 155 -8.83 -10.48 -7.97
CA LEU A 155 -9.41 -9.13 -8.00
C LEU A 155 -9.43 -8.57 -9.44
N GLY A 156 -10.26 -7.56 -9.67
CA GLY A 156 -10.10 -6.68 -10.81
C GLY A 156 -8.79 -5.91 -10.75
N ARG A 157 -8.55 -5.05 -11.73
CA ARG A 157 -7.29 -4.31 -11.87
C ARG A 157 -7.57 -2.87 -12.26
N SER A 158 -6.75 -1.96 -11.70
CA SER A 158 -6.77 -0.53 -12.00
C SER A 158 -5.86 -0.20 -13.19
N TRP A 159 -5.62 1.09 -13.41
CA TRP A 159 -4.59 1.59 -14.32
C TRP A 159 -3.30 1.98 -13.59
N GLY A 160 -3.03 1.34 -12.45
CA GLY A 160 -1.83 1.52 -11.64
C GLY A 160 -2.13 1.96 -10.20
N CYS A 161 -3.31 2.47 -9.93
CA CYS A 161 -3.73 2.88 -8.59
C CYS A 161 -3.88 1.67 -7.65
N PRO A 162 -3.49 1.79 -6.37
CA PRO A 162 -3.95 0.85 -5.36
C PRO A 162 -5.45 1.03 -5.14
N ALA A 163 -6.23 0.01 -5.52
CA ALA A 163 -7.68 0.02 -5.35
C ALA A 163 -8.10 -0.93 -4.23
N VAL A 164 -9.05 -0.51 -3.40
CA VAL A 164 -9.51 -1.21 -2.20
C VAL A 164 -11.01 -1.46 -2.25
N GLU A 165 -11.53 -2.19 -1.28
CA GLU A 165 -12.98 -2.35 -1.11
C GLU A 165 -13.61 -0.98 -0.87
N ARG A 166 -14.65 -0.66 -1.63
CA ARG A 166 -15.29 0.68 -1.61
C ARG A 166 -15.76 1.10 -0.23
N GLN A 167 -16.28 0.16 0.55
CA GLN A 167 -16.78 0.42 1.90
C GLN A 167 -15.67 0.77 2.92
N LEU A 168 -14.41 0.48 2.61
CA LEU A 168 -13.29 0.81 3.49
C LEU A 168 -12.72 2.22 3.26
N MET A 169 -13.10 2.89 2.19
CA MET A 169 -12.55 4.22 1.89
C MET A 169 -12.74 5.24 3.01
N PRO A 170 -13.91 5.36 3.68
CA PRO A 170 -14.04 6.31 4.79
C PRO A 170 -13.03 6.05 5.92
N GLN A 171 -12.86 4.79 6.32
CA GLN A 171 -11.89 4.41 7.35
C GLN A 171 -10.44 4.68 6.91
N LEU A 172 -10.09 4.39 5.65
CA LEU A 172 -8.75 4.64 5.14
C LEU A 172 -8.44 6.13 5.02
N ILE A 173 -9.44 6.95 4.68
CA ILE A 173 -9.31 8.42 4.67
C ILE A 173 -9.04 8.92 6.09
N ASP A 174 -9.83 8.49 7.07
CA ASP A 174 -9.64 8.88 8.48
C ASP A 174 -8.25 8.51 9.02
N LEU A 175 -7.70 7.37 8.59
CA LEU A 175 -6.41 6.88 9.08
C LEU A 175 -5.21 7.48 8.32
N LEU A 176 -5.32 7.70 7.02
CA LEU A 176 -4.17 7.95 6.16
C LEU A 176 -4.07 9.37 5.61
N ALA A 177 -5.20 10.10 5.51
CA ALA A 177 -5.18 11.44 4.90
C ALA A 177 -4.17 12.38 5.56
N ASP A 178 -3.53 13.22 4.72
CA ASP A 178 -2.66 14.32 5.14
C ASP A 178 -1.46 13.92 6.01
N GLY A 179 -0.83 12.78 5.72
CA GLY A 179 0.45 12.46 6.35
C GLY A 179 0.74 11.00 6.62
N GLY A 180 -0.23 10.11 6.46
CA GLY A 180 0.04 8.68 6.49
C GLY A 180 1.04 8.27 5.39
N LEU A 181 1.70 7.15 5.60
CA LEU A 181 2.62 6.57 4.62
C LEU A 181 2.03 5.31 4.01
N LEU A 182 2.31 5.07 2.72
CA LEU A 182 2.03 3.82 2.04
C LEU A 182 3.35 3.29 1.44
N TYR A 183 3.75 2.10 1.83
CA TYR A 183 4.85 1.38 1.20
C TYR A 183 4.32 0.25 0.31
N VAL A 184 4.61 0.34 -0.98
CA VAL A 184 4.27 -0.69 -1.96
C VAL A 184 5.48 -1.58 -2.16
N HIS A 185 5.41 -2.81 -1.63
CA HIS A 185 6.46 -3.80 -1.74
C HIS A 185 6.25 -4.66 -2.99
N GLY A 186 7.32 -4.85 -3.78
CA GLY A 186 7.35 -5.71 -4.96
C GLY A 186 8.75 -6.20 -5.26
N ARG A 187 8.86 -7.33 -5.92
CA ARG A 187 10.13 -7.91 -6.41
C ARG A 187 10.55 -7.34 -7.74
#